data_f2a8815bb76eba02ff4a8b11815e51a6
#
_entry.id   f2a8815bb76eba02ff4a8b11815e51a6
#
_cell.length_a   1.000
_cell.length_b   1.000
_cell.length_c   1.000
_cell.angle_alpha   90.00
_cell.angle_beta   90.00
_cell.angle_gamma   90.00
#
_symmetry.space_group_name_H-M   'P 1'
#
loop_
_entity.id
_entity.type
_entity.pdbx_description
1 polymer ?
#
loop_
_entity_poly.entity_id
_entity_poly.type
_entity_poly.pdbx_seq_one_letter_code
_entity_poly.pdbx_strand_id
1 'polypeptide(L)'
;MKPSLTILRKCRVLVVGMVLLAAVPVMSVQQSPELQVTSDDVSVSQSCRIVIPPGTVIEDKNNNGVIHVIASRIEIEFAEGSVLCGSPPDRRPNEYAGYGIRIEGQTHVAIRGARISGFWTALWATGADGLTLGGIDASDNRRAYLRSTPVAEDSSDWLYPHDNDDNEWLRRYGAAIYVEDANHVTVRCCTVRHGQNALCLDRVDDSEVYDNDFSFNSGWGIAMWRCSRNVISRNACDFCVRGYSHGVYNRGQDSAGILLFEQNNENTVAENSATHSGDGFFGFAGREALGQTGNHPVGWHKRRGNNENLLVGNDFSYAPAHGIEMTFSFGNIFNGNRLVENAICGIWGGYSQDTLIARNDIEGNGQMAYGLERGGVNIEHGRANRIVENAFANNQCGVHLWWSDPGDLANTPWARANGTESRDNRIVRNTFTGDALAYHFRGSSQVTLGRDVFTDVKEQMRKDETVIIQDVLDAEVGSVTKSEYPVRGVTRPVGARRHLCGRHNIIIT
;
A
#
# COMPACT_ATOMS: atom_id res chain seq x y z
N MET A 1 35.06 -74.22 24.79
CA MET A 1 35.63 -74.90 23.60
C MET A 1 35.76 -73.86 22.49
N LYS A 2 37.00 -73.60 22.13
CA LYS A 2 37.37 -72.89 20.89
C LYS A 2 37.37 -73.92 19.76
N PRO A 3 37.07 -73.55 18.54
CA PRO A 3 38.13 -73.31 17.57
C PRO A 3 37.74 -72.28 16.54
N SER A 4 38.57 -71.69 15.86
CA SER A 4 39.67 -71.82 14.97
C SER A 4 39.57 -70.77 13.85
N LEU A 5 40.59 -69.98 13.71
CA LEU A 5 40.84 -68.98 12.66
C LEU A 5 40.97 -69.67 11.28
N THR A 6 40.36 -69.02 10.24
CA THR A 6 40.79 -69.24 8.84
C THR A 6 41.03 -67.91 8.17
N ILE A 7 42.28 -67.65 7.80
CA ILE A 7 42.81 -66.51 7.10
C ILE A 7 42.49 -66.62 5.61
N LEU A 8 41.79 -65.63 5.03
CA LEU A 8 41.65 -65.50 3.59
C LEU A 8 42.34 -64.18 3.14
N ARG A 9 43.43 -64.39 2.40
CA ARG A 9 44.15 -63.30 1.71
C ARG A 9 43.30 -62.65 0.64
N LYS A 10 43.08 -61.35 0.72
CA LYS A 10 42.49 -60.56 -0.37
C LYS A 10 43.58 -59.95 -1.21
N CYS A 11 43.66 -60.29 -2.49
CA CYS A 11 44.38 -59.58 -3.52
C CYS A 11 43.87 -58.16 -3.66
N ARG A 12 44.76 -57.18 -3.55
CA ARG A 12 44.48 -55.80 -3.94
C ARG A 12 44.78 -55.64 -5.42
N VAL A 13 43.71 -55.37 -6.20
CA VAL A 13 43.82 -54.89 -7.58
C VAL A 13 43.86 -53.35 -7.48
N LEU A 14 44.96 -52.75 -7.89
CA LEU A 14 45.12 -51.33 -8.00
C LEU A 14 44.49 -50.87 -9.32
N VAL A 15 43.32 -50.28 -9.28
CA VAL A 15 42.71 -49.61 -10.46
C VAL A 15 43.20 -48.16 -10.43
N VAL A 16 44.14 -47.82 -11.31
CA VAL A 16 44.52 -46.44 -11.58
C VAL A 16 43.43 -45.78 -12.43
N GLY A 17 42.53 -45.05 -11.78
CA GLY A 17 41.52 -44.26 -12.47
C GLY A 17 42.19 -42.97 -12.97
N MET A 18 42.31 -42.83 -14.27
CA MET A 18 42.71 -41.63 -14.96
C MET A 18 41.56 -40.62 -14.88
N VAL A 19 41.60 -39.61 -14.00
CA VAL A 19 40.60 -38.52 -13.94
C VAL A 19 40.91 -37.57 -15.11
N LEU A 20 40.15 -37.68 -16.16
CA LEU A 20 40.08 -36.63 -17.18
C LEU A 20 39.39 -35.39 -16.57
N LEU A 21 40.16 -34.41 -16.19
CA LEU A 21 39.69 -33.03 -15.89
C LEU A 21 39.20 -32.41 -17.22
N ALA A 22 37.91 -32.55 -17.49
CA ALA A 22 37.29 -31.71 -18.53
C ALA A 22 37.36 -30.24 -18.04
N ALA A 23 38.15 -29.43 -18.73
CA ALA A 23 38.15 -27.99 -18.54
C ALA A 23 36.74 -27.47 -18.89
N VAL A 24 35.95 -27.16 -17.90
CA VAL A 24 34.72 -26.38 -18.09
C VAL A 24 35.18 -25.00 -18.60
N PRO A 25 34.74 -24.55 -19.77
CA PRO A 25 35.07 -23.21 -20.23
C PRO A 25 34.51 -22.24 -19.19
N VAL A 26 35.40 -21.48 -18.54
CA VAL A 26 35.03 -20.31 -17.77
C VAL A 26 34.43 -19.35 -18.79
N MET A 27 33.10 -19.28 -18.86
CA MET A 27 32.44 -18.20 -19.59
C MET A 27 32.96 -16.89 -18.98
N SER A 28 33.73 -16.16 -19.72
CA SER A 28 34.09 -14.79 -19.37
C SER A 28 32.77 -14.04 -19.25
N VAL A 29 32.42 -13.61 -18.03
CA VAL A 29 31.35 -12.64 -17.83
C VAL A 29 31.82 -11.40 -18.56
N GLN A 30 31.24 -11.15 -19.74
CA GLN A 30 31.50 -9.96 -20.51
C GLN A 30 31.00 -8.79 -19.65
N GLN A 31 31.93 -8.00 -19.09
CA GLN A 31 31.59 -6.83 -18.31
C GLN A 31 30.79 -5.87 -19.21
N SER A 32 29.63 -5.43 -18.74
CA SER A 32 28.86 -4.41 -19.44
C SER A 32 29.72 -3.16 -19.66
N PRO A 33 29.65 -2.49 -20.81
CA PRO A 33 30.41 -1.29 -21.07
C PRO A 33 30.12 -0.22 -20.03
N GLU A 34 31.14 0.50 -19.58
CA GLU A 34 30.97 1.61 -18.65
C GLU A 34 30.53 2.86 -19.40
N LEU A 35 29.51 3.54 -18.85
CA LEU A 35 29.04 4.84 -19.28
C LEU A 35 29.26 5.86 -18.18
N GLN A 36 30.14 6.82 -18.43
CA GLN A 36 30.36 7.92 -17.50
C GLN A 36 29.29 9.00 -17.68
N VAL A 37 28.60 9.36 -16.60
CA VAL A 37 27.56 10.40 -16.58
C VAL A 37 28.08 11.60 -15.78
N THR A 38 28.28 12.72 -16.46
CA THR A 38 28.83 13.97 -15.90
C THR A 38 28.10 15.22 -16.37
N SER A 39 27.08 15.06 -17.22
CA SER A 39 26.28 16.17 -17.77
C SER A 39 24.82 15.75 -17.90
N ASP A 40 23.97 16.72 -18.09
CA ASP A 40 22.57 16.58 -18.45
C ASP A 40 22.38 15.95 -19.85
N ASP A 41 21.20 15.40 -20.13
CA ASP A 41 20.79 14.83 -21.43
C ASP A 41 21.61 13.61 -21.89
N VAL A 42 22.03 12.74 -20.97
CA VAL A 42 22.78 11.52 -21.34
C VAL A 42 21.82 10.41 -21.82
N SER A 43 22.01 9.95 -23.05
CA SER A 43 21.22 8.85 -23.63
C SER A 43 21.86 7.48 -23.38
N VAL A 44 21.04 6.51 -22.93
CA VAL A 44 21.41 5.11 -22.74
C VAL A 44 20.72 4.25 -23.79
N SER A 45 21.50 3.72 -24.75
CA SER A 45 20.99 2.95 -25.91
C SER A 45 21.38 1.46 -25.87
N GLN A 46 22.08 1.00 -24.84
CA GLN A 46 22.48 -0.41 -24.67
C GLN A 46 22.70 -0.73 -23.18
N SER A 47 22.77 -2.00 -22.86
CA SER A 47 23.16 -2.43 -21.52
C SER A 47 24.50 -1.86 -21.12
N CYS A 48 24.59 -1.26 -19.93
CA CYS A 48 25.79 -0.59 -19.46
C CYS A 48 25.87 -0.53 -17.94
N ARG A 49 27.07 -0.18 -17.48
CA ARG A 49 27.35 0.17 -16.08
C ARG A 49 27.56 1.67 -15.97
N ILE A 50 26.67 2.35 -15.26
CA ILE A 50 26.76 3.81 -15.07
C ILE A 50 27.78 4.13 -13.99
N VAL A 51 28.67 5.05 -14.30
CA VAL A 51 29.69 5.58 -13.38
C VAL A 51 29.51 7.09 -13.24
N ILE A 52 29.30 7.55 -12.02
CA ILE A 52 29.20 8.99 -11.69
C ILE A 52 30.31 9.33 -10.71
N PRO A 53 31.20 10.28 -11.04
CA PRO A 53 32.26 10.68 -10.13
C PRO A 53 31.70 11.22 -8.79
N PRO A 54 32.35 10.91 -7.65
CA PRO A 54 31.87 11.37 -6.35
C PRO A 54 31.74 12.89 -6.27
N GLY A 55 30.66 13.38 -5.67
CA GLY A 55 30.40 14.81 -5.49
C GLY A 55 29.90 15.54 -6.74
N THR A 56 29.63 14.82 -7.84
CA THR A 56 29.05 15.43 -9.04
C THR A 56 27.56 15.77 -8.79
N VAL A 57 27.19 17.02 -9.10
CA VAL A 57 25.79 17.46 -9.15
C VAL A 57 25.42 17.70 -10.60
N ILE A 58 24.32 17.09 -11.06
CA ILE A 58 23.84 17.17 -12.42
C ILE A 58 22.37 17.59 -12.40
N GLU A 59 22.12 18.87 -12.58
CA GLU A 59 20.76 19.41 -12.64
C GLU A 59 20.12 19.07 -13.99
N ASP A 60 18.86 18.64 -13.97
CA ASP A 60 18.00 18.59 -15.16
C ASP A 60 17.57 20.02 -15.51
N LYS A 61 18.16 20.61 -16.55
CA LYS A 61 18.01 22.01 -16.93
C LYS A 61 16.78 22.32 -17.76
N ASN A 62 16.22 21.32 -18.38
CA ASN A 62 15.12 21.45 -19.34
C ASN A 62 13.87 20.68 -18.94
N ASN A 63 13.89 20.02 -17.76
CA ASN A 63 12.82 19.20 -17.20
C ASN A 63 12.42 18.02 -18.11
N ASN A 64 13.40 17.39 -18.76
CA ASN A 64 13.18 16.19 -19.57
C ASN A 64 13.86 14.94 -19.01
N GLY A 65 14.78 15.09 -18.03
CA GLY A 65 15.54 14.04 -17.37
C GLY A 65 17.04 14.09 -17.65
N VAL A 66 17.84 13.83 -16.64
CA VAL A 66 19.32 13.79 -16.79
C VAL A 66 19.77 12.57 -17.61
N ILE A 67 19.15 11.40 -17.36
CA ILE A 67 19.45 10.16 -18.09
C ILE A 67 18.21 9.72 -18.85
N HIS A 68 18.35 9.57 -20.16
CA HIS A 68 17.30 9.09 -21.07
C HIS A 68 17.56 7.65 -21.47
N VAL A 69 16.70 6.73 -21.09
CA VAL A 69 16.73 5.35 -21.57
C VAL A 69 16.00 5.29 -22.92
N ILE A 70 16.75 5.06 -24.00
CA ILE A 70 16.24 5.12 -25.39
C ILE A 70 16.26 3.76 -26.09
N ALA A 71 16.47 2.66 -25.37
CA ALA A 71 16.45 1.31 -25.92
C ALA A 71 15.71 0.34 -25.00
N SER A 72 15.01 -0.59 -25.61
CA SER A 72 14.33 -1.69 -24.91
C SER A 72 15.25 -2.90 -24.69
N ARG A 73 14.90 -3.75 -23.70
CA ARG A 73 15.59 -5.02 -23.40
C ARG A 73 17.05 -4.80 -22.99
N ILE A 74 17.29 -3.78 -22.20
CA ILE A 74 18.62 -3.45 -21.68
C ILE A 74 18.66 -3.53 -20.15
N GLU A 75 19.85 -3.82 -19.65
CA GLU A 75 20.15 -3.80 -18.21
C GLU A 75 21.09 -2.64 -17.90
N ILE A 76 20.73 -1.83 -16.92
CA ILE A 76 21.50 -0.68 -16.44
C ILE A 76 21.86 -0.93 -14.99
N GLU A 77 23.14 -1.02 -14.72
CA GLU A 77 23.66 -1.17 -13.36
C GLU A 77 24.40 0.11 -12.95
N PHE A 78 24.16 0.62 -11.76
CA PHE A 78 24.95 1.72 -11.23
C PHE A 78 26.17 1.16 -10.49
N ALA A 79 27.35 1.71 -10.77
CA ALA A 79 28.57 1.36 -10.07
C ALA A 79 28.46 1.72 -8.60
N GLU A 80 29.08 0.92 -7.73
CA GLU A 80 29.16 1.21 -6.31
C GLU A 80 29.74 2.62 -6.08
N GLY A 81 29.11 3.41 -5.21
CA GLY A 81 29.49 4.79 -4.93
C GLY A 81 29.01 5.83 -5.95
N SER A 82 28.42 5.41 -7.09
CA SER A 82 27.77 6.33 -8.03
C SER A 82 26.47 6.86 -7.47
N VAL A 83 26.32 8.19 -7.44
CA VAL A 83 25.10 8.88 -6.99
C VAL A 83 24.68 9.89 -8.05
N LEU A 84 23.47 9.75 -8.57
CA LEU A 84 22.85 10.76 -9.42
C LEU A 84 22.20 11.81 -8.50
N CYS A 85 22.86 12.95 -8.36
CA CYS A 85 22.42 14.05 -7.50
C CYS A 85 21.98 15.24 -8.34
N GLY A 86 20.70 15.63 -8.22
CA GLY A 86 20.08 16.70 -9.02
C GLY A 86 20.16 18.08 -8.41
N SER A 87 20.58 18.22 -7.17
CA SER A 87 20.59 19.52 -6.48
C SER A 87 21.78 19.68 -5.58
N PRO A 88 22.33 20.89 -5.48
CA PRO A 88 23.43 21.18 -4.55
C PRO A 88 22.99 21.02 -3.08
N PRO A 89 23.94 20.76 -2.15
CA PRO A 89 23.63 20.45 -0.75
C PRO A 89 22.91 21.56 0.04
N ASP A 90 23.00 22.78 -0.40
CA ASP A 90 22.37 23.96 0.22
C ASP A 90 20.95 24.24 -0.27
N ARG A 91 20.48 23.56 -1.33
CA ARG A 91 19.12 23.69 -1.83
C ARG A 91 18.16 22.93 -0.92
N ARG A 92 17.00 23.53 -0.61
CA ARG A 92 15.99 22.92 0.25
C ARG A 92 15.18 21.87 -0.52
N PRO A 93 14.70 20.79 0.14
CA PRO A 93 13.93 19.74 -0.53
C PRO A 93 12.66 20.20 -1.25
N ASN A 94 12.02 21.28 -0.79
CA ASN A 94 10.85 21.85 -1.45
C ASN A 94 11.18 22.68 -2.72
N GLU A 95 12.45 22.90 -2.99
CA GLU A 95 12.97 23.62 -4.17
C GLU A 95 13.58 22.68 -5.21
N TYR A 96 13.62 21.36 -4.94
CA TYR A 96 14.12 20.36 -5.89
C TYR A 96 13.23 20.31 -7.13
N ALA A 97 13.86 20.22 -8.30
CA ALA A 97 13.21 20.24 -9.61
C ALA A 97 13.80 19.16 -10.53
N GLY A 98 13.18 18.97 -11.68
CA GLY A 98 13.66 18.08 -12.74
C GLY A 98 13.52 16.59 -12.42
N TYR A 99 14.01 15.78 -13.33
CA TYR A 99 13.92 14.32 -13.30
C TYR A 99 15.31 13.68 -13.36
N GLY A 100 15.53 12.61 -12.57
CA GLY A 100 16.82 11.91 -12.62
C GLY A 100 16.92 10.99 -13.83
N ILE A 101 16.02 10.01 -13.95
CA ILE A 101 15.97 9.05 -15.04
C ILE A 101 14.61 9.12 -15.74
N ARG A 102 14.62 9.22 -17.06
CA ARG A 102 13.43 9.21 -17.91
C ARG A 102 13.42 7.96 -18.79
N ILE A 103 12.30 7.21 -18.76
CA ILE A 103 12.05 6.05 -19.62
C ILE A 103 10.73 6.32 -20.35
N GLU A 104 10.73 6.30 -21.66
CA GLU A 104 9.52 6.56 -22.44
C GLU A 104 9.37 5.54 -23.56
N GLY A 105 8.33 4.70 -23.47
CA GLY A 105 8.01 3.68 -24.48
C GLY A 105 9.04 2.55 -24.59
N GLN A 106 10.00 2.43 -23.66
CA GLN A 106 11.01 1.38 -23.68
C GLN A 106 10.60 0.21 -22.78
N THR A 107 10.57 -0.98 -23.36
CA THR A 107 10.07 -2.19 -22.68
C THR A 107 11.20 -3.11 -22.21
N HIS A 108 10.93 -3.89 -21.12
CA HIS A 108 11.88 -4.85 -20.56
C HIS A 108 13.23 -4.19 -20.18
N VAL A 109 13.16 -3.01 -19.62
CA VAL A 109 14.33 -2.31 -19.06
C VAL A 109 14.54 -2.78 -17.63
N ALA A 110 15.77 -3.08 -17.25
CA ALA A 110 16.12 -3.36 -15.86
C ALA A 110 17.12 -2.33 -15.34
N ILE A 111 16.84 -1.70 -14.20
CA ILE A 111 17.73 -0.76 -13.50
C ILE A 111 18.05 -1.30 -12.12
N ARG A 112 19.33 -1.37 -11.79
CA ARG A 112 19.80 -1.93 -10.52
C ARG A 112 20.81 -1.04 -9.80
N GLY A 113 20.69 -0.98 -8.46
CA GLY A 113 21.66 -0.35 -7.58
C GLY A 113 21.79 1.17 -7.74
N ALA A 114 20.86 1.83 -8.40
CA ALA A 114 20.88 3.28 -8.56
C ALA A 114 20.69 3.99 -7.21
N ARG A 115 21.47 5.07 -6.98
CA ARG A 115 21.23 6.04 -5.92
C ARG A 115 20.92 7.37 -6.56
N ILE A 116 19.71 7.91 -6.26
CA ILE A 116 19.17 9.09 -6.96
C ILE A 116 18.54 10.03 -5.93
N SER A 117 19.00 11.26 -5.86
CA SER A 117 18.54 12.23 -4.88
C SER A 117 18.51 13.65 -5.43
N GLY A 118 17.78 14.55 -4.78
CA GLY A 118 17.78 15.97 -5.12
C GLY A 118 16.93 16.36 -6.34
N PHE A 119 15.99 15.52 -6.78
CA PHE A 119 15.08 15.78 -7.91
C PHE A 119 13.64 16.00 -7.46
N TRP A 120 12.82 16.56 -8.35
CA TRP A 120 11.36 16.51 -8.22
C TRP A 120 10.85 15.07 -8.27
N THR A 121 11.37 14.28 -9.23
CA THR A 121 11.13 12.85 -9.35
C THR A 121 12.44 12.17 -9.76
N ALA A 122 12.87 11.17 -8.98
CA ALA A 122 14.12 10.47 -9.25
C ALA A 122 14.05 9.60 -10.52
N LEU A 123 12.92 8.92 -10.73
CA LEU A 123 12.68 8.09 -11.90
C LEU A 123 11.24 8.26 -12.38
N TRP A 124 11.07 8.58 -13.65
CA TRP A 124 9.77 8.64 -14.32
C TRP A 124 9.75 7.74 -15.55
N ALA A 125 8.88 6.74 -15.53
CA ALA A 125 8.71 5.77 -16.61
C ALA A 125 7.28 5.80 -17.15
N THR A 126 7.15 5.91 -18.47
CA THR A 126 5.87 5.91 -19.20
C THR A 126 5.88 4.84 -20.27
N GLY A 127 4.84 4.01 -20.37
CA GLY A 127 4.75 2.96 -21.40
C GLY A 127 5.87 1.93 -21.30
N ALA A 128 6.33 1.62 -20.09
CA ALA A 128 7.52 0.82 -19.83
C ALA A 128 7.15 -0.62 -19.40
N ASP A 129 6.48 -1.36 -20.27
CA ASP A 129 6.10 -2.75 -20.01
C ASP A 129 7.32 -3.62 -19.64
N GLY A 130 7.16 -4.43 -18.60
CA GLY A 130 8.23 -5.32 -18.12
C GLY A 130 9.40 -4.60 -17.45
N LEU A 131 9.21 -3.36 -17.00
CA LEU A 131 10.21 -2.61 -16.25
C LEU A 131 10.58 -3.34 -14.94
N THR A 132 11.87 -3.47 -14.66
CA THR A 132 12.37 -4.01 -13.39
C THR A 132 13.24 -2.99 -12.69
N LEU A 133 12.83 -2.59 -11.49
CA LEU A 133 13.57 -1.71 -10.59
C LEU A 133 14.02 -2.51 -9.38
N GLY A 134 15.34 -2.64 -9.16
CA GLY A 134 15.89 -3.48 -8.10
C GLY A 134 17.00 -2.83 -7.29
N GLY A 135 16.85 -2.78 -5.95
CA GLY A 135 17.88 -2.24 -5.07
C GLY A 135 18.17 -0.75 -5.31
N ILE A 136 17.17 0.03 -5.68
CA ILE A 136 17.28 1.47 -5.92
C ILE A 136 17.11 2.21 -4.58
N ASP A 137 18.01 3.13 -4.28
CA ASP A 137 17.85 4.11 -3.23
C ASP A 137 17.49 5.46 -3.87
N ALA A 138 16.20 5.82 -3.79
CA ALA A 138 15.67 7.08 -4.27
C ALA A 138 15.22 7.97 -3.11
N SER A 139 15.95 7.95 -2.02
CA SER A 139 15.72 8.78 -0.83
C SER A 139 16.14 10.24 -1.07
N ASP A 140 15.69 11.14 -0.19
CA ASP A 140 16.06 12.54 -0.18
C ASP A 140 15.77 13.27 -1.51
N ASN A 141 14.64 12.96 -2.12
CA ASN A 141 14.07 13.71 -3.23
C ASN A 141 13.05 14.74 -2.73
N ARG A 142 12.34 15.40 -3.64
CA ARG A 142 11.42 16.49 -3.31
C ARG A 142 10.49 16.14 -2.14
N ARG A 143 10.35 17.13 -1.25
CA ARG A 143 9.40 17.13 -0.13
C ARG A 143 8.84 18.54 0.06
N ALA A 144 7.52 18.66 0.23
CA ALA A 144 6.91 19.96 0.50
C ALA A 144 7.32 20.47 1.89
N TYR A 145 7.42 21.78 2.03
CA TYR A 145 7.52 22.42 3.33
C TYR A 145 6.12 22.54 3.93
N LEU A 146 5.89 21.86 5.05
CA LEU A 146 4.61 21.88 5.73
C LEU A 146 4.50 23.10 6.67
N ARG A 147 3.30 23.66 6.74
CA ARG A 147 2.97 24.83 7.57
C ARG A 147 2.26 24.46 8.86
N SER A 148 1.68 23.27 8.91
CA SER A 148 1.08 22.72 10.12
C SER A 148 2.09 22.62 11.26
N THR A 149 1.62 22.85 12.48
CA THR A 149 2.43 22.75 13.70
C THR A 149 1.77 21.77 14.67
N PRO A 150 2.44 21.29 15.72
CA PRO A 150 1.83 20.42 16.72
C PRO A 150 0.58 21.01 17.42
N VAL A 151 0.34 22.31 17.33
CA VAL A 151 -0.78 22.99 17.99
C VAL A 151 -1.82 23.56 17.03
N ALA A 152 -1.54 23.58 15.72
CA ALA A 152 -2.45 24.13 14.71
C ALA A 152 -2.25 23.47 13.35
N GLU A 153 -3.33 23.02 12.75
CA GLU A 153 -3.37 22.52 11.39
C GLU A 153 -3.41 23.68 10.38
N ASP A 154 -2.65 23.55 9.29
CA ASP A 154 -2.79 24.39 8.09
C ASP A 154 -3.40 23.54 6.97
N SER A 155 -4.58 23.94 6.50
CA SER A 155 -5.32 23.19 5.47
C SER A 155 -4.62 23.17 4.11
N SER A 156 -3.66 24.05 3.86
CA SER A 156 -2.88 24.03 2.62
C SER A 156 -1.91 22.86 2.52
N ASP A 157 -1.66 22.18 3.63
CA ASP A 157 -0.81 21.00 3.67
C ASP A 157 -1.52 19.71 3.21
N TRP A 158 -2.86 19.73 3.11
CA TRP A 158 -3.60 18.56 2.70
C TRP A 158 -3.22 18.12 1.29
N LEU A 159 -3.03 16.81 1.12
CA LEU A 159 -2.98 16.18 -0.19
C LEU A 159 -4.40 16.11 -0.76
N TYR A 160 -4.50 16.08 -2.06
CA TYR A 160 -5.77 15.90 -2.75
C TYR A 160 -5.62 14.78 -3.78
N PRO A 161 -5.86 13.51 -3.39
CA PRO A 161 -5.63 12.35 -4.25
C PRO A 161 -6.71 12.12 -5.31
N HIS A 162 -7.76 12.96 -5.36
CA HIS A 162 -8.97 12.72 -6.14
C HIS A 162 -8.86 13.03 -7.65
N ASP A 163 -7.75 13.55 -8.12
CA ASP A 163 -7.50 13.86 -9.52
C ASP A 163 -6.10 13.38 -9.92
N ASN A 164 -6.02 12.54 -10.98
CA ASN A 164 -4.74 12.14 -11.59
C ASN A 164 -4.86 11.72 -13.06
N ASP A 165 -5.98 11.98 -13.72
CA ASP A 165 -6.17 11.62 -15.13
C ASP A 165 -5.23 12.37 -16.08
N ASP A 166 -4.77 13.54 -15.66
CA ASP A 166 -3.78 14.38 -16.36
C ASP A 166 -2.43 14.46 -15.62
N ASN A 167 -2.04 13.42 -14.87
CA ASN A 167 -0.79 13.37 -14.08
C ASN A 167 -0.69 14.45 -13.01
N GLU A 168 -1.80 14.80 -12.34
CA GLU A 168 -1.83 15.80 -11.27
C GLU A 168 -0.90 15.42 -10.12
N TRP A 169 -0.82 14.13 -9.76
CA TRP A 169 0.06 13.66 -8.70
C TRP A 169 1.52 13.94 -9.03
N LEU A 170 1.95 13.65 -10.26
CA LEU A 170 3.31 13.94 -10.71
C LEU A 170 3.61 15.45 -10.70
N ARG A 171 2.68 16.25 -11.23
CA ARG A 171 2.89 17.70 -11.40
C ARG A 171 2.77 18.50 -10.10
N ARG A 172 1.85 18.11 -9.20
CA ARG A 172 1.59 18.84 -7.95
C ARG A 172 2.47 18.37 -6.81
N TYR A 173 2.73 17.07 -6.74
CA TYR A 173 3.34 16.46 -5.58
C TYR A 173 4.71 15.87 -5.86
N GLY A 174 4.94 15.34 -7.05
CA GLY A 174 6.11 14.52 -7.35
C GLY A 174 6.05 13.16 -6.64
N ALA A 175 6.92 12.26 -7.04
CA ALA A 175 7.20 11.02 -6.36
C ALA A 175 8.65 10.64 -6.62
N ALA A 176 9.28 9.90 -5.71
CA ALA A 176 10.64 9.44 -6.00
C ALA A 176 10.65 8.51 -7.22
N ILE A 177 9.67 7.59 -7.30
CA ILE A 177 9.48 6.72 -8.46
C ILE A 177 8.03 6.89 -8.97
N TYR A 178 7.88 7.27 -10.23
CA TYR A 178 6.58 7.39 -10.89
C TYR A 178 6.56 6.52 -12.14
N VAL A 179 5.61 5.58 -12.21
CA VAL A 179 5.43 4.68 -13.36
C VAL A 179 3.99 4.80 -13.84
N GLU A 180 3.83 4.99 -15.15
CA GLU A 180 2.51 5.14 -15.77
C GLU A 180 2.36 4.35 -17.05
N ASP A 181 1.11 3.96 -17.35
CA ASP A 181 0.72 3.26 -18.57
C ASP A 181 1.62 2.03 -18.87
N ALA A 182 1.80 1.14 -17.88
CA ALA A 182 2.70 0.00 -18.01
C ALA A 182 2.12 -1.28 -17.38
N ASN A 183 2.57 -2.43 -17.90
CA ASN A 183 2.21 -3.74 -17.38
C ASN A 183 3.45 -4.53 -16.99
N HIS A 184 3.29 -5.52 -16.09
CA HIS A 184 4.35 -6.45 -15.68
C HIS A 184 5.58 -5.73 -15.10
N VAL A 185 5.35 -4.65 -14.37
CA VAL A 185 6.40 -3.89 -13.67
C VAL A 185 6.80 -4.64 -12.40
N THR A 186 8.10 -4.70 -12.12
CA THR A 186 8.63 -5.24 -10.86
C THR A 186 9.42 -4.17 -10.12
N VAL A 187 9.00 -3.82 -8.89
CA VAL A 187 9.75 -2.92 -7.99
C VAL A 187 10.09 -3.69 -6.72
N ARG A 188 11.40 -3.91 -6.48
CA ARG A 188 11.83 -4.75 -5.37
C ARG A 188 13.11 -4.29 -4.71
N CYS A 189 13.21 -4.52 -3.40
CA CYS A 189 14.39 -4.19 -2.59
C CYS A 189 14.81 -2.73 -2.73
N CYS A 190 13.88 -1.83 -3.02
CA CYS A 190 14.13 -0.40 -3.15
C CYS A 190 13.92 0.31 -1.81
N THR A 191 14.63 1.42 -1.64
CA THR A 191 14.49 2.30 -0.46
C THR A 191 14.12 3.70 -0.92
N VAL A 192 13.07 4.27 -0.33
CA VAL A 192 12.70 5.68 -0.52
C VAL A 192 12.28 6.25 0.82
N ARG A 193 13.05 7.17 1.32
CA ARG A 193 12.80 7.86 2.59
C ARG A 193 13.00 9.36 2.45
N HIS A 194 12.40 10.12 3.37
CA HIS A 194 12.56 11.57 3.47
C HIS A 194 12.13 12.34 2.21
N GLY A 195 11.23 11.75 1.43
CA GLY A 195 10.57 12.40 0.31
C GLY A 195 9.13 12.78 0.64
N GLN A 196 8.37 13.16 -0.39
CA GLN A 196 6.93 13.36 -0.25
C GLN A 196 6.20 12.04 -0.53
N ASN A 197 6.29 11.51 -1.74
CA ASN A 197 5.70 10.23 -2.14
C ASN A 197 6.81 9.28 -2.60
N ALA A 198 6.75 8.01 -2.20
CA ALA A 198 7.81 7.08 -2.58
C ALA A 198 7.56 6.47 -3.96
N LEU A 199 6.47 5.73 -4.12
CA LEU A 199 6.10 5.09 -5.38
C LEU A 199 4.68 5.48 -5.79
N CYS A 200 4.53 6.03 -6.98
CA CYS A 200 3.24 6.22 -7.62
C CYS A 200 3.13 5.32 -8.86
N LEU A 201 2.06 4.56 -8.93
CA LEU A 201 1.67 3.74 -10.07
C LEU A 201 0.38 4.32 -10.66
N ASP A 202 0.39 4.64 -11.94
CA ASP A 202 -0.74 5.23 -12.65
C ASP A 202 -1.07 4.37 -13.87
N ARG A 203 -2.24 3.71 -13.88
CA ARG A 203 -2.61 2.75 -14.93
C ARG A 203 -1.55 1.65 -15.14
N VAL A 204 -1.12 1.05 -14.03
CA VAL A 204 -0.13 -0.04 -14.00
C VAL A 204 -0.83 -1.33 -13.57
N ASP A 205 -0.82 -2.32 -14.42
CA ASP A 205 -1.51 -3.59 -14.22
C ASP A 205 -0.55 -4.78 -14.16
N ASP A 206 -1.02 -5.91 -13.60
CA ASP A 206 -0.33 -7.21 -13.59
C ASP A 206 1.13 -7.14 -13.08
N SER A 207 1.37 -6.34 -12.05
CA SER A 207 2.70 -5.93 -11.59
C SER A 207 2.99 -6.36 -10.15
N GLU A 208 4.26 -6.33 -9.75
CA GLU A 208 4.72 -6.82 -8.47
C GLU A 208 5.57 -5.76 -7.73
N VAL A 209 5.19 -5.40 -6.50
CA VAL A 209 5.94 -4.46 -5.64
C VAL A 209 6.22 -5.17 -4.31
N TYR A 210 7.47 -5.50 -4.02
CA TYR A 210 7.78 -6.29 -2.83
C TYR A 210 9.17 -6.05 -2.24
N ASP A 211 9.31 -6.34 -0.94
CA ASP A 211 10.55 -6.17 -0.15
C ASP A 211 11.12 -4.75 -0.21
N ASN A 212 10.27 -3.72 -0.32
CA ASN A 212 10.72 -2.34 -0.37
C ASN A 212 10.58 -1.66 1.01
N ASP A 213 11.38 -0.62 1.25
CA ASP A 213 11.23 0.29 2.37
C ASP A 213 10.89 1.70 1.87
N PHE A 214 9.62 2.03 1.95
CA PHE A 214 9.04 3.30 1.55
C PHE A 214 8.54 4.11 2.76
N SER A 215 9.20 3.94 3.90
CA SER A 215 8.84 4.58 5.17
C SER A 215 9.37 6.01 5.29
N PHE A 216 8.79 6.78 6.23
CA PHE A 216 9.22 8.14 6.57
C PHE A 216 9.11 9.15 5.42
N ASN A 217 8.03 9.05 4.66
CA ASN A 217 7.67 10.04 3.63
C ASN A 217 6.51 10.91 4.12
N SER A 218 6.45 12.16 3.67
CA SER A 218 5.43 13.10 4.13
C SER A 218 4.10 13.02 3.36
N GLY A 219 3.92 12.00 2.55
CA GLY A 219 2.71 11.77 1.76
C GLY A 219 2.39 10.28 1.68
N TRP A 220 2.58 9.67 0.51
CA TRP A 220 2.22 8.28 0.25
C TRP A 220 3.45 7.38 0.17
N GLY A 221 3.36 6.19 0.80
CA GLY A 221 4.34 5.12 0.61
C GLY A 221 4.17 4.49 -0.77
N ILE A 222 3.00 3.92 -1.05
CA ILE A 222 2.61 3.39 -2.37
C ILE A 222 1.26 4.01 -2.73
N ALA A 223 1.16 4.68 -3.87
CA ALA A 223 -0.08 5.22 -4.38
C ALA A 223 -0.40 4.64 -5.75
N MET A 224 -1.66 4.22 -5.95
CA MET A 224 -2.13 3.55 -7.15
C MET A 224 -3.37 4.26 -7.70
N TRP A 225 -3.32 4.60 -8.99
CA TRP A 225 -4.41 5.21 -9.74
C TRP A 225 -4.80 4.31 -10.91
N ARG A 226 -6.04 3.81 -10.95
CA ARG A 226 -6.57 2.92 -12.00
C ARG A 226 -5.72 1.67 -12.24
N CYS A 227 -5.20 1.05 -11.18
CA CYS A 227 -4.31 -0.11 -11.26
C CYS A 227 -5.03 -1.40 -10.87
N SER A 228 -4.80 -2.49 -11.58
CA SER A 228 -5.49 -3.75 -11.32
C SER A 228 -4.56 -4.96 -11.39
N ARG A 229 -4.93 -6.03 -10.67
CA ARG A 229 -4.23 -7.34 -10.66
C ARG A 229 -2.76 -7.28 -10.22
N ASN A 230 -2.44 -6.31 -9.36
CA ASN A 230 -1.08 -6.16 -8.82
C ASN A 230 -0.90 -6.92 -7.52
N VAL A 231 0.34 -7.32 -7.24
CA VAL A 231 0.76 -7.93 -5.96
C VAL A 231 1.66 -6.94 -5.22
N ILE A 232 1.13 -6.37 -4.16
CA ILE A 232 1.83 -5.42 -3.26
C ILE A 232 2.12 -6.16 -1.97
N SER A 233 3.34 -6.65 -1.77
CA SER A 233 3.59 -7.54 -0.63
C SER A 233 4.92 -7.29 0.07
N ARG A 234 4.90 -7.45 1.41
CA ARG A 234 6.09 -7.37 2.27
C ARG A 234 6.85 -6.05 2.15
N ASN A 235 6.14 -4.96 1.89
CA ASN A 235 6.71 -3.62 1.90
C ASN A 235 6.57 -2.98 3.29
N ALA A 236 7.54 -2.15 3.67
CA ALA A 236 7.43 -1.24 4.81
C ALA A 236 7.05 0.15 4.28
N CYS A 237 5.87 0.63 4.67
CA CYS A 237 5.34 1.96 4.35
C CYS A 237 4.97 2.70 5.64
N ASP A 238 5.84 2.59 6.65
CA ASP A 238 5.58 3.12 7.99
C ASP A 238 5.88 4.62 8.06
N PHE A 239 5.14 5.35 8.89
CA PHE A 239 5.32 6.79 9.07
C PHE A 239 5.17 7.61 7.78
N CYS A 240 4.31 7.18 6.87
CA CYS A 240 3.89 7.99 5.73
C CYS A 240 2.77 8.93 6.20
N VAL A 241 3.15 10.05 6.80
CA VAL A 241 2.23 10.97 7.48
C VAL A 241 2.67 12.41 7.31
N ARG A 242 1.71 13.32 7.05
CA ARG A 242 1.99 14.75 6.92
C ARG A 242 1.84 15.49 8.25
N GLY A 243 0.65 15.46 8.82
CA GLY A 243 0.37 16.20 10.04
C GLY A 243 -0.58 15.44 10.94
N TYR A 244 -0.19 15.36 12.20
CA TYR A 244 -1.00 14.82 13.27
C TYR A 244 -0.56 15.44 14.59
N SER A 245 -1.51 15.83 15.41
CA SER A 245 -1.21 16.29 16.77
C SER A 245 -2.22 15.73 17.74
N HIS A 246 -1.74 14.93 18.70
CA HIS A 246 -2.58 14.27 19.68
C HIS A 246 -3.47 15.26 20.45
N GLY A 247 -4.78 15.05 20.39
CA GLY A 247 -5.76 15.90 21.06
C GLY A 247 -6.01 17.27 20.43
N VAL A 248 -5.34 17.60 19.34
CA VAL A 248 -5.52 18.87 18.60
C VAL A 248 -6.19 18.62 17.25
N TYR A 249 -5.59 17.81 16.40
CA TYR A 249 -6.20 17.33 15.16
C TYR A 249 -5.73 15.88 14.87
N ASN A 250 -6.63 15.08 14.33
CA ASN A 250 -6.50 13.62 14.30
C ASN A 250 -6.60 13.05 12.89
N ARG A 251 -6.17 13.80 11.89
CA ARG A 251 -6.15 13.36 10.50
C ARG A 251 -4.74 13.45 9.97
N GLY A 252 -4.38 12.59 9.04
CA GLY A 252 -3.07 12.57 8.41
C GLY A 252 -2.99 13.44 7.16
N GLN A 253 -3.93 14.35 6.93
CA GLN A 253 -3.97 15.24 5.76
C GLN A 253 -3.91 14.48 4.44
N ASP A 254 -4.70 13.41 4.30
CA ASP A 254 -4.79 12.47 3.17
C ASP A 254 -3.45 11.82 2.78
N SER A 255 -2.52 11.73 3.73
CA SER A 255 -1.35 10.87 3.60
C SER A 255 -1.70 9.42 3.97
N ALA A 256 -1.02 8.46 3.38
CA ALA A 256 -1.28 7.04 3.62
C ALA A 256 -0.03 6.18 3.42
N GLY A 257 0.02 5.04 4.11
CA GLY A 257 1.03 4.03 3.80
C GLY A 257 0.82 3.43 2.42
N ILE A 258 -0.42 3.00 2.13
CA ILE A 258 -0.83 2.48 0.82
C ILE A 258 -2.14 3.15 0.42
N LEU A 259 -2.22 3.70 -0.79
CA LEU A 259 -3.37 4.44 -1.30
C LEU A 259 -3.84 3.85 -2.64
N LEU A 260 -5.14 3.58 -2.77
CA LEU A 260 -5.79 3.09 -3.99
C LEU A 260 -6.96 4.02 -4.37
N PHE A 261 -6.81 4.76 -5.46
CA PHE A 261 -7.82 5.69 -5.92
C PHE A 261 -8.22 5.42 -7.38
N GLU A 262 -9.48 5.64 -7.69
CA GLU A 262 -10.07 5.56 -9.02
C GLU A 262 -10.09 4.14 -9.60
N GLN A 263 -10.96 3.27 -9.08
CA GLN A 263 -11.30 1.97 -9.68
C GLN A 263 -10.13 0.95 -9.77
N ASN A 264 -9.34 0.81 -8.71
CA ASN A 264 -8.34 -0.27 -8.62
C ASN A 264 -9.01 -1.59 -8.27
N ASN A 265 -8.77 -2.65 -9.06
CA ASN A 265 -9.47 -3.91 -8.89
C ASN A 265 -8.53 -5.12 -8.82
N GLU A 266 -8.97 -6.15 -8.11
CA GLU A 266 -8.30 -7.45 -8.07
C GLU A 266 -6.83 -7.40 -7.60
N ASN A 267 -6.46 -6.37 -6.82
CA ASN A 267 -5.11 -6.27 -6.27
C ASN A 267 -4.97 -7.10 -4.99
N THR A 268 -3.81 -7.69 -4.78
CA THR A 268 -3.43 -8.34 -3.54
C THR A 268 -2.45 -7.46 -2.76
N VAL A 269 -2.88 -7.00 -1.58
CA VAL A 269 -2.06 -6.24 -0.63
C VAL A 269 -1.78 -7.16 0.56
N ALA A 270 -0.56 -7.72 0.64
CA ALA A 270 -0.27 -8.83 1.52
C ALA A 270 0.98 -8.64 2.38
N GLU A 271 0.85 -8.88 3.68
CA GLU A 271 1.98 -8.91 4.63
C GLU A 271 2.82 -7.62 4.64
N ASN A 272 2.22 -6.46 4.35
CA ASN A 272 2.88 -5.17 4.43
C ASN A 272 2.80 -4.60 5.85
N SER A 273 3.70 -3.67 6.17
CA SER A 273 3.62 -2.80 7.34
C SER A 273 3.40 -1.36 6.87
N ALA A 274 2.33 -0.73 7.34
CA ALA A 274 2.02 0.67 7.05
C ALA A 274 1.55 1.38 8.34
N THR A 275 2.32 1.17 9.40
CA THR A 275 2.02 1.68 10.74
C THR A 275 2.35 3.16 10.87
N HIS A 276 1.63 3.89 11.75
CA HIS A 276 1.84 5.33 12.02
C HIS A 276 1.73 6.22 10.77
N SER A 277 1.14 5.72 9.70
CA SER A 277 0.84 6.48 8.48
C SER A 277 -0.48 7.22 8.65
N GLY A 278 -0.76 8.25 7.88
CA GLY A 278 -1.98 9.04 7.99
C GLY A 278 -3.22 8.16 8.02
N ASP A 279 -3.40 7.37 6.97
CA ASP A 279 -4.13 6.10 6.98
C ASP A 279 -3.13 4.95 6.76
N GLY A 280 -3.37 3.80 7.38
CA GLY A 280 -2.59 2.62 7.05
C GLY A 280 -2.81 2.22 5.60
N PHE A 281 -4.08 2.10 5.22
CA PHE A 281 -4.55 1.87 3.86
C PHE A 281 -5.72 2.80 3.55
N PHE A 282 -5.67 3.50 2.40
CA PHE A 282 -6.69 4.44 1.98
C PHE A 282 -7.21 4.11 0.57
N GLY A 283 -8.47 3.68 0.47
CA GLY A 283 -9.14 3.31 -0.77
C GLY A 283 -10.41 4.11 -1.03
N PHE A 284 -10.51 4.69 -2.23
CA PHE A 284 -11.70 5.42 -2.68
C PHE A 284 -12.03 5.06 -4.13
N ALA A 285 -13.31 4.76 -4.40
CA ALA A 285 -13.78 4.37 -5.74
C ALA A 285 -13.43 5.33 -6.86
N GLY A 286 -13.32 6.62 -6.52
CA GLY A 286 -13.03 7.67 -7.47
C GLY A 286 -14.24 8.45 -7.96
N ARG A 287 -13.97 9.62 -8.49
CA ARG A 287 -15.00 10.59 -8.92
C ARG A 287 -15.77 10.12 -10.13
N GLU A 288 -15.14 9.41 -11.04
CA GLU A 288 -15.81 8.86 -12.23
C GLU A 288 -16.79 7.75 -11.82
N ALA A 289 -16.40 6.84 -10.92
CA ALA A 289 -17.29 5.81 -10.41
C ALA A 289 -18.56 6.39 -9.77
N LEU A 290 -18.43 7.53 -9.07
CA LEU A 290 -19.57 8.22 -8.45
C LEU A 290 -20.43 9.00 -9.47
N GLY A 291 -19.95 9.25 -10.68
CA GLY A 291 -20.59 10.08 -11.68
C GLY A 291 -20.39 11.58 -11.48
N GLN A 292 -19.32 11.96 -10.78
CA GLN A 292 -18.92 13.36 -10.60
C GLN A 292 -18.05 13.86 -11.77
N THR A 293 -17.40 12.94 -12.47
CA THR A 293 -16.67 13.15 -13.72
C THR A 293 -17.12 12.13 -14.76
N GLY A 294 -16.79 12.35 -16.04
CA GLY A 294 -17.24 11.50 -17.12
C GLY A 294 -18.73 11.72 -17.48
N ASN A 295 -19.21 11.06 -18.51
CA ASN A 295 -20.60 11.08 -18.93
C ASN A 295 -21.07 9.67 -19.29
N HIS A 296 -21.40 8.90 -18.26
CA HIS A 296 -21.78 7.50 -18.39
C HIS A 296 -23.26 7.29 -18.07
N PRO A 297 -23.95 6.31 -18.70
CA PRO A 297 -25.31 5.96 -18.32
C PRO A 297 -25.36 5.35 -16.93
N VAL A 298 -26.47 5.50 -16.21
CA VAL A 298 -26.64 5.00 -14.81
C VAL A 298 -26.22 3.54 -14.67
N GLY A 299 -26.53 2.68 -15.62
CA GLY A 299 -26.17 1.26 -15.56
C GLY A 299 -24.66 0.98 -15.56
N TRP A 300 -23.83 1.89 -16.09
CA TRP A 300 -22.38 1.78 -16.06
C TRP A 300 -21.84 1.87 -14.64
N HIS A 301 -22.47 2.64 -13.77
CA HIS A 301 -22.05 2.84 -12.38
C HIS A 301 -22.35 1.64 -11.45
N LYS A 302 -23.05 0.61 -11.97
CA LYS A 302 -23.35 -0.57 -11.17
C LYS A 302 -22.07 -1.32 -10.83
N ARG A 303 -21.83 -1.47 -9.51
CA ARG A 303 -20.63 -2.09 -8.95
C ARG A 303 -19.33 -1.45 -9.46
N ARG A 304 -19.31 -0.15 -9.66
CA ARG A 304 -18.08 0.60 -9.94
C ARG A 304 -17.44 1.08 -8.64
N GLY A 305 -16.15 0.79 -8.48
CA GLY A 305 -15.39 1.13 -7.28
C GLY A 305 -14.04 0.45 -7.27
N ASN A 306 -13.37 0.46 -6.13
CA ASN A 306 -12.19 -0.36 -5.86
C ASN A 306 -12.67 -1.76 -5.45
N ASN A 307 -12.68 -2.72 -6.37
CA ASN A 307 -13.39 -3.97 -6.17
C ASN A 307 -12.46 -5.18 -6.10
N GLU A 308 -12.94 -6.21 -5.37
CA GLU A 308 -12.32 -7.54 -5.35
C GLU A 308 -10.85 -7.53 -4.94
N ASN A 309 -10.43 -6.48 -4.19
CA ASN A 309 -9.10 -6.41 -3.64
C ASN A 309 -8.99 -7.29 -2.38
N LEU A 310 -7.82 -7.91 -2.20
CA LEU A 310 -7.49 -8.74 -1.05
C LEU A 310 -6.44 -8.04 -0.18
N LEU A 311 -6.83 -7.62 1.02
CA LEU A 311 -5.94 -7.08 2.04
C LEU A 311 -5.71 -8.18 3.08
N VAL A 312 -4.52 -8.77 3.15
CA VAL A 312 -4.28 -9.95 3.99
C VAL A 312 -2.98 -9.90 4.78
N GLY A 313 -3.10 -10.13 6.08
CA GLY A 313 -1.94 -10.24 6.97
C GLY A 313 -1.09 -8.98 7.11
N ASN A 314 -1.64 -7.81 6.81
CA ASN A 314 -0.94 -6.53 6.94
C ASN A 314 -1.00 -5.99 8.38
N ASP A 315 -0.08 -5.10 8.73
CA ASP A 315 -0.14 -4.28 9.94
C ASP A 315 -0.44 -2.82 9.57
N PHE A 316 -1.67 -2.39 9.84
CA PHE A 316 -2.19 -1.04 9.61
C PHE A 316 -2.54 -0.35 10.93
N SER A 317 -1.64 -0.42 11.89
CA SER A 317 -1.85 0.07 13.25
C SER A 317 -1.31 1.48 13.48
N TYR A 318 -1.82 2.14 14.51
CA TYR A 318 -1.36 3.44 15.01
C TYR A 318 -1.57 4.61 14.03
N ALA A 319 -2.50 4.49 13.10
CA ALA A 319 -2.85 5.58 12.19
C ALA A 319 -3.54 6.73 12.95
N PRO A 320 -3.20 8.00 12.68
CA PRO A 320 -3.94 9.15 13.18
C PRO A 320 -5.36 9.27 12.61
N ALA A 321 -5.67 8.58 11.53
CA ALA A 321 -7.03 8.44 11.02
C ALA A 321 -7.47 6.97 11.07
N HIS A 322 -7.44 6.23 9.96
CA HIS A 322 -7.96 4.88 9.88
C HIS A 322 -6.86 3.83 9.65
N GLY A 323 -7.05 2.62 10.20
CA GLY A 323 -6.21 1.48 9.81
C GLY A 323 -6.45 1.11 8.36
N ILE A 324 -7.72 0.88 8.00
CA ILE A 324 -8.19 0.70 6.62
C ILE A 324 -9.34 1.67 6.38
N GLU A 325 -9.22 2.51 5.37
CA GLU A 325 -10.34 3.19 4.75
C GLU A 325 -10.59 2.58 3.37
N MET A 326 -11.84 2.16 3.08
CA MET A 326 -12.23 1.66 1.77
C MET A 326 -13.69 2.02 1.51
N THR A 327 -13.91 2.99 0.66
CA THR A 327 -15.25 3.54 0.41
C THR A 327 -15.75 3.26 -1.00
N PHE A 328 -17.07 3.15 -1.16
CA PHE A 328 -17.76 2.94 -2.44
C PHE A 328 -17.20 1.75 -3.23
N SER A 329 -17.08 0.59 -2.59
CA SER A 329 -16.37 -0.57 -3.13
C SER A 329 -17.19 -1.85 -2.99
N PHE A 330 -16.83 -2.90 -3.73
CA PHE A 330 -17.57 -4.15 -3.75
C PHE A 330 -16.67 -5.36 -3.69
N GLY A 331 -17.08 -6.37 -2.91
CA GLY A 331 -16.45 -7.69 -2.92
C GLY A 331 -15.04 -7.77 -2.38
N ASN A 332 -14.58 -6.77 -1.64
CA ASN A 332 -13.25 -6.76 -1.04
C ASN A 332 -13.13 -7.78 0.10
N ILE A 333 -11.93 -8.23 0.38
CA ILE A 333 -11.62 -9.15 1.47
C ILE A 333 -10.52 -8.56 2.36
N PHE A 334 -10.84 -8.31 3.63
CA PHE A 334 -9.89 -7.88 4.66
C PHE A 334 -9.70 -9.03 5.65
N ASN A 335 -8.59 -9.76 5.55
CA ASN A 335 -8.41 -11.01 6.28
C ASN A 335 -7.08 -11.06 7.07
N GLY A 336 -7.18 -11.30 8.37
CA GLY A 336 -6.01 -11.49 9.23
C GLY A 336 -5.10 -10.29 9.35
N ASN A 337 -5.61 -9.07 9.16
CA ASN A 337 -4.85 -7.84 9.35
C ASN A 337 -4.81 -7.45 10.84
N ARG A 338 -3.79 -6.72 11.21
CA ARG A 338 -3.64 -6.10 12.52
C ARG A 338 -4.00 -4.61 12.44
N LEU A 339 -4.98 -4.19 13.26
CA LEU A 339 -5.61 -2.87 13.25
C LEU A 339 -5.69 -2.35 14.68
N VAL A 340 -4.57 -1.87 15.21
CA VAL A 340 -4.43 -1.57 16.63
C VAL A 340 -4.20 -0.09 16.87
N GLU A 341 -4.93 0.47 17.82
CA GLU A 341 -4.81 1.87 18.27
C GLU A 341 -4.88 2.92 17.15
N ASN A 342 -5.72 2.70 16.14
CA ASN A 342 -6.02 3.73 15.17
C ASN A 342 -6.91 4.80 15.80
N ALA A 343 -6.64 6.08 15.52
CA ALA A 343 -7.27 7.16 16.25
C ALA A 343 -8.77 7.26 16.03
N ILE A 344 -9.23 6.99 14.80
CA ILE A 344 -10.64 7.09 14.41
C ILE A 344 -11.27 5.70 14.28
N CYS A 345 -10.83 4.89 13.31
CA CYS A 345 -11.37 3.54 13.11
C CYS A 345 -10.25 2.53 12.82
N GLY A 346 -10.47 1.28 13.23
CA GLY A 346 -9.73 0.16 12.67
C GLY A 346 -10.05 -0.01 11.18
N ILE A 347 -11.35 -0.07 10.84
CA ILE A 347 -11.84 -0.11 9.45
C ILE A 347 -12.96 0.90 9.28
N TRP A 348 -12.86 1.78 8.28
CA TRP A 348 -13.95 2.60 7.79
C TRP A 348 -14.34 2.21 6.36
N GLY A 349 -15.57 1.68 6.21
CA GLY A 349 -16.05 1.09 4.96
C GLY A 349 -17.29 1.79 4.40
N GLY A 350 -17.33 3.12 4.36
CA GLY A 350 -18.49 3.87 3.89
C GLY A 350 -18.95 3.45 2.50
N TYR A 351 -20.25 3.16 2.34
CA TYR A 351 -20.89 2.71 1.09
C TYR A 351 -20.33 1.41 0.50
N SER A 352 -19.54 0.65 1.27
CA SER A 352 -19.00 -0.64 0.82
C SER A 352 -20.05 -1.73 0.85
N GLN A 353 -20.04 -2.60 -0.16
CA GLN A 353 -20.98 -3.69 -0.32
C GLN A 353 -20.26 -5.03 -0.53
N ASP A 354 -20.86 -6.13 -0.07
CA ASP A 354 -20.35 -7.50 -0.21
C ASP A 354 -18.93 -7.73 0.35
N THR A 355 -18.43 -6.84 1.21
CA THR A 355 -17.08 -6.95 1.78
C THR A 355 -17.01 -8.02 2.86
N LEU A 356 -15.96 -8.85 2.82
CA LEU A 356 -15.65 -9.81 3.87
C LEU A 356 -14.57 -9.25 4.78
N ILE A 357 -14.89 -9.02 6.05
CA ILE A 357 -13.97 -8.61 7.12
C ILE A 357 -13.80 -9.80 8.06
N ALA A 358 -12.67 -10.49 8.00
CA ALA A 358 -12.51 -11.76 8.69
C ALA A 358 -11.17 -11.93 9.40
N ARG A 359 -11.19 -12.50 10.61
CA ARG A 359 -9.99 -12.89 11.38
C ARG A 359 -8.99 -11.76 11.60
N ASN A 360 -9.45 -10.52 11.62
CA ASN A 360 -8.59 -9.38 11.91
C ASN A 360 -8.44 -9.20 13.44
N ASP A 361 -7.30 -8.69 13.86
CA ASP A 361 -7.00 -8.27 15.20
C ASP A 361 -7.29 -6.76 15.30
N ILE A 362 -8.35 -6.37 16.02
CA ILE A 362 -8.93 -5.02 16.02
C ILE A 362 -8.96 -4.51 17.47
N GLU A 363 -7.93 -3.77 17.88
CA GLU A 363 -7.75 -3.42 19.30
C GLU A 363 -7.54 -1.92 19.52
N GLY A 364 -8.19 -1.35 20.53
CA GLY A 364 -7.94 -0.01 21.04
C GLY A 364 -8.29 1.13 20.09
N ASN A 365 -9.14 0.90 19.09
CA ASN A 365 -9.46 1.89 18.06
C ASN A 365 -10.54 2.89 18.55
N GLY A 366 -10.52 4.11 17.98
CA GLY A 366 -11.56 5.12 18.17
C GLY A 366 -11.36 6.02 19.37
N GLN A 367 -10.20 6.04 20.02
CA GLN A 367 -9.94 6.80 21.25
C GLN A 367 -9.99 8.31 21.02
N MET A 368 -9.73 8.77 19.79
CA MET A 368 -9.69 10.20 19.45
C MET A 368 -10.71 10.59 18.38
N ALA A 369 -11.66 9.72 18.11
CA ALA A 369 -12.70 9.95 17.15
C ALA A 369 -13.76 10.93 17.65
N TYR A 370 -14.43 11.56 16.74
CA TYR A 370 -15.53 12.49 16.95
C TYR A 370 -16.76 12.06 16.14
N GLY A 371 -17.94 12.55 16.58
CA GLY A 371 -19.19 12.27 15.89
C GLY A 371 -19.55 10.77 15.87
N LEU A 372 -19.91 10.27 14.72
CA LEU A 372 -20.29 8.88 14.47
C LEU A 372 -19.12 8.02 14.04
N GLU A 373 -18.03 8.63 13.58
CA GLU A 373 -16.82 7.95 13.16
C GLU A 373 -16.02 7.51 14.37
N ARG A 374 -16.07 6.24 14.75
CA ARG A 374 -15.21 5.69 15.81
C ARG A 374 -15.26 4.19 15.87
N GLY A 375 -14.19 3.59 16.35
CA GLY A 375 -14.17 2.22 16.84
C GLY A 375 -13.45 1.22 15.96
N GLY A 376 -13.80 -0.03 16.11
CA GLY A 376 -13.18 -1.13 15.39
C GLY A 376 -13.55 -1.15 13.93
N VAL A 377 -14.82 -1.42 13.63
CA VAL A 377 -15.39 -1.38 12.27
C VAL A 377 -16.51 -0.37 12.23
N ASN A 378 -16.45 0.55 11.29
CA ASN A 378 -17.49 1.54 11.03
C ASN A 378 -17.87 1.50 9.56
N ILE A 379 -19.13 1.21 9.27
CA ILE A 379 -19.66 1.18 7.90
C ILE A 379 -20.93 2.00 7.86
N GLU A 380 -20.86 3.15 7.19
CA GLU A 380 -22.03 3.93 6.85
C GLU A 380 -22.60 3.46 5.49
N HIS A 381 -23.90 3.43 5.35
CA HIS A 381 -24.58 3.10 4.09
C HIS A 381 -24.12 1.77 3.44
N GLY A 382 -23.58 0.82 4.22
CA GLY A 382 -23.02 -0.43 3.71
C GLY A 382 -24.06 -1.54 3.58
N ARG A 383 -23.87 -2.42 2.60
CA ARG A 383 -24.82 -3.50 2.29
C ARG A 383 -24.15 -4.86 2.16
N ALA A 384 -24.78 -5.90 2.70
CA ALA A 384 -24.39 -7.31 2.55
C ALA A 384 -22.92 -7.61 3.00
N ASN A 385 -22.33 -6.76 3.84
CA ASN A 385 -21.01 -6.99 4.38
C ASN A 385 -21.02 -8.11 5.42
N ARG A 386 -19.93 -8.85 5.52
CA ARG A 386 -19.76 -9.98 6.43
C ARG A 386 -18.59 -9.71 7.37
N ILE A 387 -18.86 -9.59 8.66
CA ILE A 387 -17.88 -9.36 9.72
C ILE A 387 -17.80 -10.63 10.54
N VAL A 388 -16.75 -11.44 10.35
CA VAL A 388 -16.72 -12.85 10.77
C VAL A 388 -15.40 -13.24 11.42
N GLU A 389 -15.46 -13.88 12.59
CA GLU A 389 -14.28 -14.44 13.26
C GLU A 389 -13.19 -13.40 13.59
N ASN A 390 -13.54 -12.12 13.77
CA ASN A 390 -12.59 -11.10 14.20
C ASN A 390 -12.44 -11.09 15.71
N ALA A 391 -11.27 -10.66 16.18
CA ALA A 391 -11.00 -10.37 17.59
C ALA A 391 -11.06 -8.86 17.82
N PHE A 392 -12.11 -8.40 18.52
CA PHE A 392 -12.25 -7.02 18.96
C PHE A 392 -11.81 -6.91 20.41
N ALA A 393 -10.99 -5.88 20.74
CA ALA A 393 -10.57 -5.63 22.10
C ALA A 393 -10.43 -4.14 22.41
N ASN A 394 -10.98 -3.68 23.53
CA ASN A 394 -10.78 -2.33 24.07
C ASN A 394 -11.13 -1.17 23.12
N ASN A 395 -11.96 -1.40 22.10
CA ASN A 395 -12.40 -0.36 21.18
C ASN A 395 -13.47 0.55 21.83
N GLN A 396 -13.61 1.79 21.33
CA GLN A 396 -14.71 2.67 21.74
C GLN A 396 -16.07 2.14 21.28
N CYS A 397 -16.09 1.48 20.11
CA CYS A 397 -17.20 0.70 19.61
C CYS A 397 -16.63 -0.45 18.76
N GLY A 398 -17.06 -1.68 18.99
CA GLY A 398 -16.62 -2.83 18.19
C GLY A 398 -17.07 -2.72 16.75
N VAL A 399 -18.38 -2.72 16.52
CA VAL A 399 -18.99 -2.59 15.17
C VAL A 399 -20.07 -1.53 15.17
N HIS A 400 -19.92 -0.54 14.32
CA HIS A 400 -20.91 0.49 14.06
C HIS A 400 -21.40 0.40 12.61
N LEU A 401 -22.70 0.07 12.45
CA LEU A 401 -23.39 0.09 11.16
C LEU A 401 -24.49 1.17 11.21
N TRP A 402 -24.47 2.07 10.22
CA TRP A 402 -25.44 3.15 10.25
C TRP A 402 -25.84 3.64 8.87
N TRP A 403 -26.98 4.28 8.82
CA TRP A 403 -27.55 4.94 7.67
C TRP A 403 -28.22 6.22 8.10
N SER A 404 -28.06 7.24 7.30
CA SER A 404 -28.73 8.54 7.46
C SER A 404 -29.24 8.99 6.09
N ASP A 405 -29.85 10.16 6.02
CA ASP A 405 -30.21 10.75 4.74
C ASP A 405 -28.93 10.99 3.92
N PRO A 406 -28.79 10.34 2.74
CA PRO A 406 -27.57 10.49 1.93
C PRO A 406 -27.45 11.87 1.25
N GLY A 407 -28.45 12.77 1.40
CA GLY A 407 -28.42 14.11 0.85
C GLY A 407 -28.21 14.11 -0.67
N ASP A 408 -27.30 14.97 -1.14
CA ASP A 408 -26.98 15.09 -2.56
C ASP A 408 -26.42 13.81 -3.19
N LEU A 409 -25.79 12.96 -2.39
CA LEU A 409 -25.29 11.68 -2.87
C LEU A 409 -26.38 10.77 -3.43
N ALA A 410 -27.61 10.83 -2.89
CA ALA A 410 -28.76 10.08 -3.42
C ALA A 410 -29.05 10.36 -4.90
N ASN A 411 -28.65 11.53 -5.36
CA ASN A 411 -28.87 11.98 -6.74
C ASN A 411 -27.75 11.56 -7.69
N THR A 412 -26.66 11.00 -7.18
CA THR A 412 -25.55 10.56 -8.04
C THR A 412 -25.94 9.33 -8.87
N PRO A 413 -25.35 9.15 -10.05
CA PRO A 413 -25.53 7.92 -10.83
C PRO A 413 -25.14 6.66 -10.07
N TRP A 414 -24.09 6.73 -9.23
CA TRP A 414 -23.66 5.61 -8.40
C TRP A 414 -24.74 5.18 -7.41
N ALA A 415 -25.33 6.11 -6.67
CA ALA A 415 -26.36 5.82 -5.69
C ALA A 415 -27.62 5.23 -6.34
N ARG A 416 -28.02 5.75 -7.50
CA ARG A 416 -29.16 5.23 -8.30
C ARG A 416 -28.91 3.81 -8.78
N ALA A 417 -27.66 3.45 -9.12
CA ALA A 417 -27.31 2.11 -9.61
C ALA A 417 -27.16 1.08 -8.49
N ASN A 418 -26.69 1.49 -7.30
CA ASN A 418 -26.24 0.59 -6.23
C ASN A 418 -27.08 0.66 -4.94
N GLY A 419 -27.83 1.76 -4.73
CA GLY A 419 -28.54 2.04 -3.49
C GLY A 419 -27.59 2.55 -2.38
N THR A 420 -28.19 3.10 -1.31
CA THR A 420 -27.46 3.72 -0.20
C THR A 420 -27.89 3.19 1.17
N GLU A 421 -28.86 2.31 1.27
CA GLU A 421 -29.38 1.83 2.54
C GLU A 421 -28.37 0.86 3.20
N SER A 422 -28.17 1.01 4.51
CA SER A 422 -27.46 0.04 5.33
C SER A 422 -28.36 -1.16 5.65
N ARG A 423 -28.09 -2.31 5.02
CA ARG A 423 -28.90 -3.51 5.21
C ARG A 423 -28.17 -4.81 4.87
N ASP A 424 -28.76 -5.93 5.26
CA ASP A 424 -28.32 -7.29 4.96
C ASP A 424 -26.90 -7.60 5.44
N ASN A 425 -26.37 -6.81 6.39
CA ASN A 425 -25.04 -7.02 6.96
C ASN A 425 -25.08 -8.19 7.97
N ARG A 426 -24.00 -8.97 8.05
CA ARG A 426 -23.87 -10.14 8.92
C ARG A 426 -22.67 -10.00 9.85
N ILE A 427 -22.87 -10.23 11.15
CA ILE A 427 -21.84 -10.18 12.19
C ILE A 427 -21.90 -11.49 12.95
N VAL A 428 -20.87 -12.33 12.81
CA VAL A 428 -20.97 -13.73 13.26
C VAL A 428 -19.63 -14.29 13.75
N ARG A 429 -19.62 -14.97 14.87
CA ARG A 429 -18.45 -15.66 15.47
C ARG A 429 -17.29 -14.74 15.80
N ASN A 430 -17.54 -13.48 16.09
CA ASN A 430 -16.51 -12.58 16.57
C ASN A 430 -16.35 -12.70 18.09
N THR A 431 -15.22 -12.27 18.61
CA THR A 431 -15.00 -12.09 20.04
C THR A 431 -14.88 -10.61 20.36
N PHE A 432 -15.52 -10.16 21.43
CA PHE A 432 -15.46 -8.79 21.94
C PHE A 432 -14.96 -8.83 23.38
N THR A 433 -13.86 -8.14 23.68
CA THR A 433 -13.23 -8.16 25.00
C THR A 433 -12.94 -6.74 25.47
N GLY A 434 -13.57 -6.31 26.55
CA GLY A 434 -13.30 -5.00 27.15
C GLY A 434 -13.76 -3.78 26.33
N ASP A 435 -14.47 -3.99 25.22
CA ASP A 435 -14.99 -2.90 24.38
C ASP A 435 -15.98 -2.03 25.17
N ALA A 436 -15.97 -0.71 24.93
CA ALA A 436 -16.92 0.17 25.60
C ALA A 436 -18.36 -0.07 25.10
N LEU A 437 -18.52 -0.39 23.83
CA LEU A 437 -19.77 -0.77 23.20
C LEU A 437 -19.46 -1.83 22.13
N ALA A 438 -20.12 -3.01 22.15
CA ALA A 438 -19.86 -4.00 21.11
C ALA A 438 -20.53 -3.63 19.80
N TYR A 439 -21.82 -3.28 19.84
CA TYR A 439 -22.61 -2.96 18.65
C TYR A 439 -23.28 -1.61 18.76
N HIS A 440 -23.16 -0.80 17.72
CA HIS A 440 -23.98 0.40 17.53
C HIS A 440 -24.66 0.34 16.16
N PHE A 441 -25.99 0.27 16.15
CA PHE A 441 -26.76 0.22 14.90
C PHE A 441 -27.75 1.39 14.82
N ARG A 442 -27.73 2.12 13.69
CA ARG A 442 -28.64 3.24 13.45
C ARG A 442 -29.14 3.19 12.00
N GLY A 443 -30.46 3.17 11.84
CA GLY A 443 -31.07 3.09 10.53
C GLY A 443 -30.68 1.85 9.70
N SER A 444 -29.83 0.98 10.23
CA SER A 444 -29.38 -0.24 9.56
C SER A 444 -30.43 -1.34 9.72
N SER A 445 -30.97 -1.81 8.61
CA SER A 445 -32.01 -2.82 8.63
C SER A 445 -31.50 -4.21 8.26
N GLN A 446 -32.15 -5.25 8.78
CA GLN A 446 -31.83 -6.65 8.50
C GLN A 446 -30.38 -7.03 8.85
N VAL A 447 -29.94 -6.62 10.04
CA VAL A 447 -28.65 -7.04 10.58
C VAL A 447 -28.79 -8.46 11.13
N THR A 448 -27.95 -9.38 10.63
CA THR A 448 -27.92 -10.75 11.11
C THR A 448 -26.78 -10.90 12.13
N LEU A 449 -27.10 -11.35 13.35
CA LEU A 449 -26.17 -11.58 14.43
C LEU A 449 -26.12 -13.04 14.83
N GLY A 450 -24.94 -13.53 15.25
CA GLY A 450 -24.91 -14.85 15.85
C GLY A 450 -23.55 -15.38 16.26
N ARG A 451 -23.55 -16.12 17.38
CA ARG A 451 -22.38 -16.81 17.95
C ARG A 451 -21.21 -15.91 18.29
N ASP A 452 -21.46 -14.62 18.48
CA ASP A 452 -20.45 -13.70 19.01
C ASP A 452 -20.27 -13.92 20.52
N VAL A 453 -19.05 -13.77 20.99
CA VAL A 453 -18.67 -13.98 22.40
C VAL A 453 -18.27 -12.66 23.02
N PHE A 454 -18.81 -12.34 24.20
CA PHE A 454 -18.56 -11.09 24.90
C PHE A 454 -17.90 -11.36 26.25
N THR A 455 -16.80 -10.66 26.52
CA THR A 455 -16.06 -10.71 27.79
C THR A 455 -15.78 -9.29 28.25
N ASP A 456 -16.22 -8.92 29.44
CA ASP A 456 -15.98 -7.60 30.07
C ASP A 456 -16.42 -6.39 29.19
N VAL A 457 -17.37 -6.58 28.29
CA VAL A 457 -17.94 -5.52 27.47
C VAL A 457 -18.89 -4.66 28.32
N LYS A 458 -18.71 -3.32 28.29
CA LYS A 458 -19.50 -2.41 29.14
C LYS A 458 -20.97 -2.32 28.69
N GLU A 459 -21.19 -2.23 27.38
CA GLU A 459 -22.53 -2.22 26.78
C GLU A 459 -22.50 -3.12 25.53
N GLN A 460 -23.38 -4.12 25.46
CA GLN A 460 -23.36 -5.04 24.32
C GLN A 460 -23.97 -4.45 23.09
N MET A 461 -25.07 -3.68 23.21
CA MET A 461 -25.79 -3.18 22.03
C MET A 461 -26.47 -1.85 22.29
N ARG A 462 -26.31 -0.94 21.36
CA ARG A 462 -27.14 0.27 21.21
C ARG A 462 -27.75 0.29 19.82
N LYS A 463 -29.08 0.43 19.72
CA LYS A 463 -29.77 0.49 18.44
C LYS A 463 -30.97 1.43 18.50
N ASP A 464 -31.37 1.97 17.36
CA ASP A 464 -32.63 2.69 17.22
C ASP A 464 -33.82 1.75 16.85
N GLU A 465 -35.02 2.30 16.80
CA GLU A 465 -36.26 1.56 16.56
C GLU A 465 -36.36 0.99 15.13
N THR A 466 -35.62 1.53 14.18
CA THR A 466 -35.67 1.11 12.76
C THR A 466 -34.83 -0.15 12.50
N VAL A 467 -33.99 -0.53 13.43
CA VAL A 467 -33.06 -1.66 13.29
C VAL A 467 -33.77 -2.98 13.53
N ILE A 468 -33.77 -3.83 12.50
CA ILE A 468 -34.30 -5.20 12.55
C ILE A 468 -33.12 -6.16 12.68
N ILE A 469 -33.11 -6.93 13.78
CA ILE A 469 -32.11 -7.95 14.03
C ILE A 469 -32.70 -9.32 13.72
N GLN A 470 -31.90 -10.14 13.04
CA GLN A 470 -32.22 -11.53 12.75
C GLN A 470 -31.15 -12.42 13.37
N ASP A 471 -31.55 -13.53 13.99
CA ASP A 471 -30.63 -14.53 14.51
C ASP A 471 -30.19 -15.49 13.39
N VAL A 472 -28.91 -15.86 13.45
CA VAL A 472 -28.35 -16.84 12.49
C VAL A 472 -28.85 -18.25 12.81
N LEU A 473 -29.37 -18.95 11.83
CA LEU A 473 -29.55 -20.38 11.86
C LEU A 473 -28.23 -21.10 11.57
N ASP A 474 -27.95 -22.21 12.25
CA ASP A 474 -26.67 -22.93 12.22
C ASP A 474 -26.15 -23.31 10.82
N ALA A 475 -27.04 -23.58 9.89
CA ALA A 475 -26.70 -23.97 8.52
C ALA A 475 -26.19 -22.86 7.60
N GLU A 476 -26.35 -21.57 7.99
CA GLU A 476 -26.05 -20.43 7.13
C GLU A 476 -24.66 -19.84 7.33
N VAL A 477 -23.94 -20.29 8.35
CA VAL A 477 -22.60 -19.79 8.67
C VAL A 477 -21.57 -20.56 7.85
N GLY A 478 -21.31 -20.14 6.63
CA GLY A 478 -20.25 -20.69 5.79
C GLY A 478 -18.89 -20.59 6.49
N SER A 479 -17.99 -21.55 6.23
CA SER A 479 -16.60 -21.47 6.68
C SER A 479 -15.88 -20.39 5.89
N VAL A 480 -15.16 -19.50 6.60
CA VAL A 480 -14.15 -18.65 5.94
C VAL A 480 -12.93 -19.52 5.68
N THR A 481 -12.77 -20.01 4.47
CA THR A 481 -11.58 -20.76 4.10
C THR A 481 -10.38 -19.82 4.03
N LYS A 482 -9.23 -20.26 4.56
CA LYS A 482 -7.97 -19.54 4.34
C LYS A 482 -7.62 -19.75 2.87
N SER A 483 -7.91 -18.76 2.04
CA SER A 483 -7.52 -18.81 0.64
C SER A 483 -5.99 -18.68 0.52
N GLU A 484 -5.39 -19.46 -0.36
CA GLU A 484 -4.04 -19.16 -0.83
C GLU A 484 -4.08 -17.85 -1.58
N TYR A 485 -3.10 -16.96 -1.33
CA TYR A 485 -2.99 -15.67 -1.99
C TYR A 485 -1.56 -15.49 -2.51
N PRO A 486 -1.38 -14.77 -3.60
CA PRO A 486 -0.06 -14.50 -4.12
C PRO A 486 0.72 -13.59 -3.17
N VAL A 487 1.94 -14.02 -2.84
CA VAL A 487 2.91 -13.24 -2.05
C VAL A 487 4.25 -13.31 -2.76
N ARG A 488 4.91 -12.18 -2.86
CA ARG A 488 6.27 -12.06 -3.34
C ARG A 488 7.18 -11.58 -2.20
N GLY A 489 8.48 -11.71 -2.40
CA GLY A 489 9.47 -11.27 -1.43
C GLY A 489 9.79 -12.31 -0.35
N VAL A 490 10.76 -11.98 0.49
CA VAL A 490 11.28 -12.87 1.54
C VAL A 490 11.20 -12.27 2.94
N THR A 491 11.15 -10.96 3.07
CA THR A 491 11.17 -10.25 4.36
C THR A 491 9.79 -9.76 4.73
N ARG A 492 9.21 -10.31 5.79
CA ARG A 492 7.94 -9.85 6.31
C ARG A 492 8.14 -8.70 7.30
N PRO A 493 7.79 -7.45 6.97
CA PRO A 493 8.01 -6.30 7.85
C PRO A 493 6.96 -6.16 8.96
N VAL A 494 5.86 -6.90 8.90
CA VAL A 494 4.72 -6.79 9.81
C VAL A 494 5.15 -6.92 11.27
N GLY A 495 4.80 -5.92 12.06
CA GLY A 495 5.17 -5.85 13.47
C GLY A 495 6.61 -5.39 13.74
N ALA A 496 7.41 -5.11 12.71
CA ALA A 496 8.80 -4.63 12.87
C ALA A 496 8.90 -3.33 13.68
N ARG A 497 7.86 -2.52 13.66
CA ARG A 497 7.79 -1.22 14.34
C ARG A 497 6.97 -1.22 15.62
N ARG A 498 6.62 -2.37 16.18
CA ARG A 498 5.84 -2.49 17.41
C ARG A 498 6.46 -1.77 18.61
N HIS A 499 7.78 -1.65 18.67
CA HIS A 499 8.47 -0.93 19.72
C HIS A 499 8.25 0.59 19.68
N LEU A 500 7.69 1.11 18.59
CA LEU A 500 7.33 2.52 18.43
C LEU A 500 5.83 2.75 18.71
N CYS A 501 5.22 1.92 19.55
CA CYS A 501 3.81 2.01 19.94
C CYS A 501 3.44 3.40 20.45
N GLY A 502 2.18 3.75 20.21
CA GLY A 502 1.60 5.00 20.66
C GLY A 502 1.75 6.14 19.64
N ARG A 503 0.78 7.03 19.68
CA ARG A 503 0.74 8.20 18.82
C ARG A 503 1.34 9.40 19.56
N HIS A 504 2.24 10.06 18.90
CA HIS A 504 2.84 11.32 19.33
C HIS A 504 2.54 12.40 18.31
N ASN A 505 2.95 13.62 18.59
CA ASN A 505 2.90 14.68 17.58
C ASN A 505 3.86 14.32 16.44
N ILE A 506 3.34 14.15 15.22
CA ILE A 506 4.13 13.74 14.06
C ILE A 506 3.92 14.77 12.95
N ILE A 507 4.97 15.50 12.63
CA ILE A 507 5.03 16.39 11.48
C ILE A 507 6.33 16.12 10.75
N ILE A 508 6.24 15.66 9.52
CA ILE A 508 7.38 15.43 8.65
C ILE A 508 7.50 16.64 7.71
N THR A 509 8.49 17.45 7.95
CA THR A 509 8.74 18.71 7.22
C THR A 509 9.94 18.60 6.27
#